data_a68d5f231ef8e2b4aa639b05bf4eb931
#
_entry.id   a68d5f231ef8e2b4aa639b05bf4eb931
#
_cell.length_a   1.000
_cell.length_b   1.000
_cell.length_c   1.000
_cell.angle_alpha   90.00
_cell.angle_beta   90.00
_cell.angle_gamma   90.00
#
_symmetry.space_group_name_H-M   'P 1'
#
loop_
_entity.id
_entity.type
_entity.pdbx_description
1 polymer ?
#
loop_
_entity_poly.entity_id
_entity_poly.type
_entity_poly.pdbx_seq_one_letter_code
_entity_poly.pdbx_strand_id
1 'polypeptide(L)'
;MATTTNPDSATPSTGSHTSSVLARFNAGPALTNEKYDETIRSLEALGNWPPEGLAYHVAFRSEGNFRVSEIWDSRAQFDAFGERLMPVLKDVGIELSGEPEMLEVHNIIKR
;
A
#
# COMPACT_ATOMS: atom_id res chain seq x y z
N MET A 1 -16.13 30.50 -1.01
CA MET A 1 -15.54 30.09 -0.86
C MET A 1 -15.52 29.69 -0.26
N ALA A 2 -15.70 29.62 -0.33
CA ALA A 2 -15.07 29.09 -0.07
C ALA A 2 -15.11 28.67 0.36
N THR A 3 -15.52 28.74 0.13
CA THR A 3 -15.04 28.21 0.36
C THR A 3 -15.03 27.72 0.85
N THR A 4 -15.45 27.93 0.64
CA THR A 4 -14.92 27.33 0.85
C THR A 4 -14.99 26.71 1.46
N THR A 5 -15.41 26.83 1.32
CA THR A 5 -14.95 26.17 1.63
C THR A 5 -15.12 25.48 2.21
N ASN A 6 -15.48 25.57 2.09
CA ASN A 6 -15.09 24.85 2.37
C ASN A 6 -15.34 24.28 2.98
N PRO A 7 -15.65 24.47 3.04
CA PRO A 7 -15.45 23.83 3.35
C PRO A 7 -15.66 23.16 3.77
N ASP A 8 -15.85 23.07 3.54
CA ASP A 8 -15.38 22.39 3.71
C ASP A 8 -15.36 21.91 4.23
N SER A 9 -15.77 22.35 4.14
CA SER A 9 -15.18 21.90 4.37
C SER A 9 -15.26 21.25 4.97
N ALA A 10 -15.66 21.39 5.07
CA ALA A 10 -15.26 20.72 5.39
C ALA A 10 -15.35 19.93 5.91
N THR A 11 -15.55 19.63 6.01
CA THR A 11 -15.28 18.81 6.31
C THR A 11 -15.19 18.00 6.78
N PRO A 12 -15.09 17.98 6.83
CA PRO A 12 -14.79 17.13 7.28
C PRO A 12 -14.72 16.07 7.64
N SER A 13 -14.75 15.83 7.89
CA SER A 13 -14.33 14.74 8.26
C SER A 13 -14.10 13.81 7.68
N THR A 14 -14.70 13.92 7.23
CA THR A 14 -14.05 13.06 6.58
C THR A 14 -12.87 13.45 5.85
N GLY A 15 -12.34 14.45 6.04
CA GLY A 15 -11.18 14.92 5.36
C GLY A 15 -10.02 13.98 5.31
N SER A 16 -10.03 12.94 6.14
CA SER A 16 -8.94 11.97 6.15
C SER A 16 -8.76 11.25 4.83
N HIS A 17 -9.86 11.04 4.07
CA HIS A 17 -9.71 10.32 2.81
C HIS A 17 -8.96 11.12 1.75
N THR A 18 -8.83 12.44 1.91
CA THR A 18 -8.12 13.25 0.93
C THR A 18 -6.61 13.08 1.02
N SER A 19 -6.09 12.53 2.12
CA SER A 19 -4.66 12.26 2.25
C SER A 19 -4.31 10.81 1.99
N SER A 20 -5.29 9.96 1.72
CA SER A 20 -5.04 8.56 1.41
C SER A 20 -4.38 8.42 0.05
N VAL A 21 -3.54 7.39 -0.07
CA VAL A 21 -2.83 7.12 -1.32
C VAL A 21 -3.04 5.67 -1.71
N LEU A 22 -3.05 5.44 -3.02
CA LEU A 22 -3.06 4.09 -3.59
C LEU A 22 -1.65 3.80 -4.09
N ALA A 23 -1.06 2.73 -3.60
CA ALA A 23 0.26 2.29 -4.04
C ALA A 23 0.09 1.00 -4.84
N ARG A 24 0.69 0.95 -6.03
CA ARG A 24 0.61 -0.21 -6.91
C ARG A 24 2.01 -0.69 -7.22
N PHE A 25 2.22 -2.00 -7.06
CA PHE A 25 3.52 -2.63 -7.27
C PHE A 25 3.41 -3.69 -8.35
N ASN A 26 4.47 -3.78 -9.15
CA ASN A 26 4.66 -4.90 -10.05
C ASN A 26 5.88 -5.66 -9.58
N ALA A 27 5.69 -6.89 -9.13
CA ALA A 27 6.78 -7.74 -8.65
C ALA A 27 7.28 -8.68 -9.74
N GLY A 28 6.77 -8.53 -10.97
CA GLY A 28 7.25 -9.29 -12.12
C GLY A 28 6.69 -10.68 -12.20
N PRO A 29 7.10 -11.43 -13.24
CA PRO A 29 6.59 -12.78 -13.45
C PRO A 29 7.25 -13.84 -12.58
N ALA A 30 8.39 -13.52 -11.96
CA ALA A 30 9.16 -14.52 -11.21
C ALA A 30 8.68 -14.71 -9.78
N LEU A 31 7.92 -13.78 -9.22
CA LEU A 31 7.46 -13.91 -7.85
C LEU A 31 6.42 -15.03 -7.77
N THR A 32 6.65 -15.96 -6.86
CA THR A 32 5.72 -17.08 -6.65
C THR A 32 4.81 -16.80 -5.47
N ASN A 33 3.70 -17.54 -5.42
CA ASN A 33 2.80 -17.46 -4.27
C ASN A 33 3.52 -17.85 -2.98
N GLU A 34 4.41 -18.84 -3.05
CA GLU A 34 5.16 -19.29 -1.87
C GLU A 34 6.06 -18.19 -1.33
N LYS A 35 6.75 -17.48 -2.20
CA LYS A 35 7.61 -16.38 -1.74
C LYS A 35 6.80 -15.22 -1.18
N TYR A 36 5.66 -14.95 -1.78
CA TYR A 36 4.76 -13.94 -1.24
C TYR A 36 4.31 -14.33 0.17
N ASP A 37 3.85 -15.58 0.32
CA ASP A 37 3.39 -16.06 1.62
C ASP A 37 4.51 -16.03 2.66
N GLU A 38 5.72 -16.38 2.25
CA GLU A 38 6.88 -16.32 3.14
C GLU A 38 7.15 -14.89 3.61
N THR A 39 6.99 -13.92 2.72
CA THR A 39 7.16 -12.52 3.06
C THR A 39 6.16 -12.08 4.12
N ILE A 40 4.89 -12.47 3.94
CA ILE A 40 3.85 -12.13 4.91
C ILE A 40 4.15 -12.76 6.26
N ARG A 41 4.56 -14.04 6.29
CA ARG A 41 4.92 -14.70 7.53
C ARG A 41 6.08 -14.02 8.24
N SER A 42 7.08 -13.57 7.47
CA SER A 42 8.21 -12.86 8.04
C SER A 42 7.79 -11.54 8.68
N LEU A 43 6.91 -10.81 7.99
CA LEU A 43 6.40 -9.54 8.54
C LEU A 43 5.58 -9.78 9.79
N GLU A 44 4.75 -10.82 9.80
CA GLU A 44 3.97 -11.17 10.98
C GLU A 44 4.88 -11.51 12.16
N ALA A 45 5.94 -12.28 11.91
CA ALA A 45 6.87 -12.67 12.95
C ALA A 45 7.60 -11.48 13.56
N LEU A 46 7.81 -10.43 12.77
CA LEU A 46 8.45 -9.20 13.25
C LEU A 46 7.46 -8.27 13.94
N GLY A 47 6.16 -8.61 13.92
CA GLY A 47 5.14 -7.76 14.52
C GLY A 47 4.76 -6.57 13.66
N ASN A 48 5.09 -6.61 12.37
CA ASN A 48 4.90 -5.47 11.47
C ASN A 48 3.76 -5.67 10.48
N TRP A 49 2.92 -6.68 10.66
CA TRP A 49 1.88 -6.96 9.69
C TRP A 49 0.53 -7.21 10.36
N PRO A 50 -0.55 -6.53 9.95
CA PRO A 50 -0.52 -5.42 9.00
C PRO A 50 0.03 -4.16 9.67
N PRO A 51 0.73 -3.31 8.91
CA PRO A 51 1.31 -2.10 9.50
C PRO A 51 0.26 -1.03 9.73
N GLU A 52 0.59 -0.10 10.62
CA GLU A 52 -0.25 1.03 10.88
C GLU A 52 -0.41 1.88 9.62
N GLY A 53 -1.65 2.26 9.31
CA GLY A 53 -1.93 3.07 8.14
C GLY A 53 -2.33 2.28 6.91
N LEU A 54 -2.11 0.98 6.91
CA LEU A 54 -2.52 0.14 5.78
C LEU A 54 -4.01 -0.17 5.88
N ALA A 55 -4.79 0.40 4.97
CA ALA A 55 -6.23 0.19 4.95
C ALA A 55 -6.62 -1.05 4.15
N TYR A 56 -5.95 -1.27 3.03
CA TYR A 56 -6.22 -2.42 2.16
C TYR A 56 -4.94 -2.93 1.54
N HIS A 57 -4.86 -4.24 1.35
CA HIS A 57 -3.77 -4.90 0.66
C HIS A 57 -4.36 -6.02 -0.18
N VAL A 58 -4.11 -5.99 -1.49
CA VAL A 58 -4.59 -7.01 -2.41
C VAL A 58 -3.42 -7.49 -3.26
N ALA A 59 -3.21 -8.81 -3.29
CA ALA A 59 -2.21 -9.43 -4.13
C ALA A 59 -2.92 -10.21 -5.23
N PHE A 60 -2.45 -10.07 -6.48
CA PHE A 60 -3.12 -10.68 -7.62
C PHE A 60 -2.14 -10.84 -8.77
N ARG A 61 -2.57 -11.55 -9.81
CA ARG A 61 -1.79 -11.67 -11.04
C ARG A 61 -2.51 -10.98 -12.18
N SER A 62 -1.73 -10.35 -13.05
CA SER A 62 -2.25 -9.68 -14.22
C SER A 62 -1.17 -9.74 -15.30
N GLU A 63 -1.53 -10.25 -16.47
CA GLU A 63 -0.64 -10.33 -17.61
C GLU A 63 0.67 -11.06 -17.28
N GLY A 64 0.55 -12.12 -16.48
CA GLY A 64 1.70 -12.92 -16.09
C GLY A 64 2.55 -12.37 -14.98
N ASN A 65 2.24 -11.18 -14.48
CA ASN A 65 3.00 -10.54 -13.41
C ASN A 65 2.27 -10.64 -12.09
N PHE A 66 3.04 -10.80 -11.01
CA PHE A 66 2.49 -10.73 -9.65
C PHE A 66 2.41 -9.26 -9.25
N ARG A 67 1.23 -8.83 -8.84
CA ARG A 67 0.98 -7.42 -8.55
C ARG A 67 0.36 -7.27 -7.17
N VAL A 68 0.57 -6.10 -6.57
CA VAL A 68 -0.02 -5.75 -5.28
C VAL A 68 -0.57 -4.35 -5.38
N SER A 69 -1.77 -4.15 -4.86
CA SER A 69 -2.36 -2.81 -4.72
C SER A 69 -2.68 -2.59 -3.26
N GLU A 70 -2.35 -1.41 -2.76
CA GLU A 70 -2.55 -1.06 -1.35
C GLU A 70 -3.14 0.32 -1.23
N ILE A 71 -3.99 0.50 -0.22
CA ILE A 71 -4.48 1.83 0.14
C ILE A 71 -3.93 2.14 1.52
N TRP A 72 -3.29 3.29 1.63
CA TRP A 72 -2.68 3.76 2.87
C TRP A 72 -3.36 5.04 3.34
N ASP A 73 -3.44 5.21 4.65
CA ASP A 73 -4.02 6.42 5.23
C ASP A 73 -3.19 7.65 4.89
N SER A 74 -1.87 7.48 4.73
CA SER A 74 -1.01 8.60 4.35
C SER A 74 0.24 8.10 3.64
N ARG A 75 0.84 8.97 2.84
CA ARG A 75 2.10 8.68 2.17
C ARG A 75 3.22 8.45 3.18
N ALA A 76 3.20 9.20 4.28
CA ALA A 76 4.25 9.07 5.29
C ALA A 76 4.25 7.69 5.92
N GLN A 77 3.08 7.12 6.18
CA GLN A 77 2.99 5.77 6.74
C GLN A 77 3.47 4.73 5.73
N PHE A 78 3.14 4.92 4.46
CA PHE A 78 3.66 4.06 3.41
C PHE A 78 5.19 4.08 3.38
N ASP A 79 5.77 5.28 3.39
CA ASP A 79 7.22 5.43 3.34
C ASP A 79 7.89 4.79 4.56
N ALA A 80 7.31 4.98 5.74
CA ALA A 80 7.87 4.39 6.97
C ALA A 80 7.86 2.87 6.91
N PHE A 81 6.78 2.28 6.40
CA PHE A 81 6.71 0.83 6.26
C PHE A 81 7.71 0.33 5.24
N GLY A 82 7.91 1.09 4.16
CA GLY A 82 8.86 0.70 3.11
C GLY A 82 10.25 0.44 3.65
N GLU A 83 10.68 1.23 4.62
CA GLU A 83 12.00 1.06 5.23
C GLU A 83 12.11 -0.27 5.97
N ARG A 84 11.01 -0.76 6.54
CA ARG A 84 11.01 -2.04 7.23
C ARG A 84 10.79 -3.21 6.25
N LEU A 85 10.10 -2.96 5.16
CA LEU A 85 9.79 -3.98 4.18
C LEU A 85 11.00 -4.39 3.35
N MET A 86 11.80 -3.43 2.94
CA MET A 86 12.90 -3.71 2.01
C MET A 86 13.87 -4.78 2.50
N PRO A 87 14.32 -4.77 3.77
CA PRO A 87 15.19 -5.86 4.24
C PRO A 87 14.51 -7.23 4.19
N VAL A 88 13.19 -7.29 4.43
CA VAL A 88 12.46 -8.55 4.36
C VAL A 88 12.41 -9.07 2.93
N LEU A 89 12.14 -8.20 1.97
CA LEU A 89 12.14 -8.58 0.56
C LEU A 89 13.50 -9.11 0.14
N LYS A 90 14.57 -8.46 0.59
CA LYS A 90 15.92 -8.89 0.27
C LYS A 90 16.20 -10.28 0.85
N ASP A 91 15.80 -10.51 2.10
CA ASP A 91 16.02 -11.81 2.75
C ASP A 91 15.25 -12.93 2.05
N VAL A 92 14.05 -12.66 1.58
CA VAL A 92 13.23 -13.65 0.87
C VAL A 92 13.71 -13.85 -0.56
N GLY A 93 14.42 -12.86 -1.11
CA GLY A 93 14.94 -12.91 -2.47
C GLY A 93 13.96 -12.36 -3.49
N ILE A 94 13.21 -11.33 -3.11
CA ILE A 94 12.25 -10.67 -4.01
C ILE A 94 12.83 -9.35 -4.49
N GLU A 95 12.77 -9.15 -5.81
CA GLU A 95 13.12 -7.87 -6.41
C GLU A 95 11.88 -7.29 -7.09
N LEU A 96 11.56 -6.06 -6.74
CA LEU A 96 10.42 -5.39 -7.36
C LEU A 96 10.81 -4.85 -8.74
N SER A 97 9.86 -4.87 -9.67
CA SER A 97 10.07 -4.36 -11.03
C SER A 97 9.82 -2.87 -11.07
N GLY A 98 10.82 -2.10 -10.66
CA GLY A 98 10.71 -0.65 -10.65
C GLY A 98 10.06 -0.14 -9.39
N GLU A 99 9.77 1.16 -9.41
CA GLU A 99 9.20 1.83 -8.25
C GLU A 99 7.69 1.68 -8.23
N PRO A 100 7.09 1.73 -7.04
CA PRO A 100 5.63 1.67 -6.95
C PRO A 100 5.00 2.90 -7.58
N GLU A 101 3.84 2.70 -8.18
CA GLU A 101 3.03 3.79 -8.69
C GLU A 101 2.22 4.35 -7.53
N MET A 102 2.30 5.68 -7.34
CA MET A 102 1.59 6.34 -6.23
C MET A 102 0.50 7.20 -6.80
N LEU A 103 -0.72 6.97 -6.36
CA LEU A 103 -1.90 7.64 -6.89
C LEU A 103 -2.70 8.26 -5.76
N GLU A 104 -3.26 9.42 -6.03
CA GLU A 104 -4.12 10.09 -5.07
C GLU A 104 -5.48 9.41 -5.03
N VAL A 105 -5.98 9.14 -3.83
CA VAL A 105 -7.29 8.52 -3.68
C VAL A 105 -8.36 9.60 -3.62
N HIS A 106 -9.36 9.46 -4.46
CA HIS A 106 -10.50 10.38 -4.47
C HIS A 106 -11.61 9.90 -3.53
N ASN A 107 -11.89 8.59 -3.54
CA ASN A 107 -13.00 8.07 -2.75
C ASN A 107 -12.80 6.57 -2.50
N ILE A 108 -13.19 6.13 -1.32
CA ILE A 108 -13.18 4.71 -0.93
C ILE A 108 -14.56 4.36 -0.45
N ILE A 109 -15.15 3.34 -1.05
CA ILE A 109 -16.46 2.85 -0.64
C ILE A 109 -16.26 1.46 -0.06
N LYS A 110 -16.65 1.30 1.19
CA LYS A 110 -16.53 0.02 1.89
C LYS A 110 -17.91 -0.62 2.02
N ARG A 111 -17.90 -1.96 1.93
CA ARG A 111 -19.11 -2.76 2.08
C ARG A 111 -19.56 -2.80 3.50
#